data_fc0042cb3b85e12bfa4ed9e56cd3e7e3
#
_entry.id   fc0042cb3b85e12bfa4ed9e56cd3e7e3
#
_cell.length_a   1.000
_cell.length_b   1.000
_cell.length_c   1.000
_cell.angle_alpha   90.00
_cell.angle_beta   90.00
_cell.angle_gamma   90.00
#
_symmetry.space_group_name_H-M   'P 1'
#
loop_
_entity.id
_entity.type
_entity.pdbx_description
1 polymer ?
#
loop_
_entity_poly.entity_id
_entity_poly.type
_entity_poly.pdbx_seq_one_letter_code
_entity_poly.pdbx_strand_id
1 'polypeptide(L)'
;MEKNQFDQPVNVLPTPPFKGDHVGSLLRPERLKQARLQRQNGEITAEQLRNVEDEEIIRAVEKQKQAGLQAVTDGEFRRSWWHFDFLEQLDGVEAYVPESGIQFHGTKTKARGIKITGKVNFSEHPMVEDYKFLHNIAGDHTAKMTIPSPNMLYFRGKLEYSPYEDQEVFFADLTTAYKKAIQTFYDAGCRYLQLDDTSWSLFFSEDGRARIRENGQDPDELSRFFARCINESIADKPDDLIITMHICRGNYQSTWAASGGYDAVSEVIFGGLDVDGLFLEYDDDRSGGFEPLRFVNRSDLQIVLGLVTSKHGNLEDKQLIKKRIEQAAEYVDKNQLCLSPQCGFASTEEGNLLTEEEQWAKLKHIINIADEVWHS
;
A
#
# COMPACT_ATOMS: atom_id res chain seq x y z
N MET A 1 -37.48 14.44 39.72
CA MET A 1 -36.23 14.65 38.97
C MET A 1 -35.85 13.30 38.36
N GLU A 2 -36.37 13.05 37.16
CA GLU A 2 -36.03 11.83 36.38
C GLU A 2 -34.65 12.01 35.76
N LYS A 3 -33.72 11.10 36.04
CA LYS A 3 -32.43 11.04 35.40
C LYS A 3 -32.59 10.56 33.97
N ASN A 4 -32.16 11.40 33.02
CA ASN A 4 -32.09 11.10 31.59
C ASN A 4 -31.26 9.83 31.36
N GLN A 5 -31.90 8.86 30.73
CA GLN A 5 -31.39 7.54 30.35
C GLN A 5 -30.79 7.56 28.92
N PHE A 6 -30.00 8.61 28.59
CA PHE A 6 -29.39 8.76 27.25
C PHE A 6 -27.90 9.15 27.34
N ASP A 7 -27.10 8.32 28.02
CA ASP A 7 -25.63 8.36 27.90
C ASP A 7 -25.07 6.96 28.06
N GLN A 8 -25.46 6.05 27.16
CA GLN A 8 -24.64 4.89 26.86
C GLN A 8 -23.67 5.33 25.76
N PRO A 9 -22.33 5.18 25.91
CA PRO A 9 -21.42 5.43 24.81
C PRO A 9 -21.84 4.51 23.65
N VAL A 10 -22.18 5.12 22.52
CA VAL A 10 -22.35 4.40 21.27
C VAL A 10 -21.01 3.70 21.04
N ASN A 11 -21.00 2.39 21.06
CA ASN A 11 -19.82 1.58 20.78
C ASN A 11 -19.57 1.73 19.28
N VAL A 12 -18.92 2.82 18.88
CA VAL A 12 -18.47 3.04 17.50
C VAL A 12 -17.40 1.99 17.28
N LEU A 13 -17.68 1.02 16.44
CA LEU A 13 -16.68 0.04 16.01
C LEU A 13 -15.46 0.80 15.50
N PRO A 14 -14.24 0.40 15.87
CA PRO A 14 -13.04 1.08 15.39
C PRO A 14 -13.01 1.03 13.87
N THR A 15 -12.79 2.21 13.25
CA THR A 15 -12.67 2.37 11.80
C THR A 15 -11.22 2.27 11.36
N PRO A 16 -10.92 1.74 10.14
CA PRO A 16 -9.56 1.73 9.62
C PRO A 16 -9.02 3.17 9.37
N PRO A 17 -7.69 3.38 9.34
CA PRO A 17 -6.67 2.39 9.72
C PRO A 17 -6.70 2.09 11.22
N PHE A 18 -6.44 0.84 11.58
CA PHE A 18 -6.48 0.39 12.97
C PHE A 18 -5.19 0.78 13.70
N LYS A 19 -5.25 0.84 15.06
CA LYS A 19 -4.09 1.23 15.88
C LYS A 19 -2.87 0.33 15.68
N GLY A 20 -3.10 -0.96 15.47
CA GLY A 20 -2.13 -1.90 14.90
C GLY A 20 -2.64 -2.38 13.54
N ASP A 21 -1.93 -2.06 12.47
CA ASP A 21 -2.34 -2.39 11.09
C ASP A 21 -1.14 -2.95 10.29
N HIS A 22 -1.33 -3.29 9.03
CA HIS A 22 -0.27 -3.77 8.15
C HIS A 22 -0.48 -3.28 6.70
N VAL A 23 0.59 -3.29 5.90
CA VAL A 23 0.58 -2.76 4.52
C VAL A 23 -0.21 -3.66 3.57
N GLY A 24 -0.11 -5.00 3.69
CA GLY A 24 -0.98 -5.90 2.91
C GLY A 24 -0.31 -7.16 2.41
N SER A 25 0.84 -7.07 1.74
CA SER A 25 1.50 -8.24 1.17
C SER A 25 2.19 -9.11 2.22
N LEU A 26 2.08 -10.43 2.07
CA LEU A 26 2.65 -11.44 2.94
C LEU A 26 3.61 -12.36 2.16
N LEU A 27 4.54 -12.99 2.88
CA LEU A 27 5.44 -14.01 2.31
C LEU A 27 4.64 -15.16 1.72
N ARG A 28 4.92 -15.50 0.45
CA ARG A 28 4.25 -16.62 -0.22
C ARG A 28 4.70 -17.92 0.43
N PRO A 29 3.75 -18.77 0.90
CA PRO A 29 4.07 -20.10 1.41
C PRO A 29 4.78 -20.96 0.36
N GLU A 30 5.64 -21.86 0.79
CA GLU A 30 6.40 -22.72 -0.11
C GLU A 30 5.50 -23.54 -1.04
N ARG A 31 4.37 -24.04 -0.53
CA ARG A 31 3.36 -24.76 -1.32
C ARG A 31 2.84 -23.94 -2.49
N LEU A 32 2.60 -22.64 -2.28
CA LEU A 32 2.15 -21.71 -3.34
C LEU A 32 3.25 -21.49 -4.37
N LYS A 33 4.50 -21.30 -3.93
CA LYS A 33 5.65 -21.14 -4.85
C LYS A 33 5.82 -22.37 -5.73
N GLN A 34 5.71 -23.56 -5.17
CA GLN A 34 5.78 -24.82 -5.91
C GLN A 34 4.62 -24.96 -6.91
N ALA A 35 3.39 -24.64 -6.51
CA ALA A 35 2.23 -24.70 -7.42
C ALA A 35 2.39 -23.72 -8.59
N ARG A 36 2.91 -22.52 -8.36
CA ARG A 36 3.22 -21.56 -9.44
C ARG A 36 4.27 -22.09 -10.42
N LEU A 37 5.34 -22.70 -9.90
CA LEU A 37 6.35 -23.35 -10.75
C LEU A 37 5.75 -24.50 -11.57
N GLN A 38 4.95 -25.36 -10.97
CA GLN A 38 4.23 -26.44 -11.65
C GLN A 38 3.31 -25.90 -12.75
N ARG A 39 2.61 -24.78 -12.48
CA ARG A 39 1.77 -24.12 -13.48
C ARG A 39 2.60 -23.58 -14.64
N GLN A 40 3.73 -22.95 -14.36
CA GLN A 40 4.67 -22.45 -15.36
C GLN A 40 5.21 -23.56 -16.26
N ASN A 41 5.49 -24.72 -15.67
CA ASN A 41 5.94 -25.92 -16.39
C ASN A 41 4.81 -26.67 -17.13
N GLY A 42 3.54 -26.25 -16.97
CA GLY A 42 2.40 -26.93 -17.57
C GLY A 42 1.98 -28.22 -16.86
N GLU A 43 2.46 -28.48 -15.64
CA GLU A 43 2.19 -29.67 -14.85
C GLU A 43 0.81 -29.64 -14.18
N ILE A 44 0.28 -28.45 -13.89
CA ILE A 44 -1.05 -28.21 -13.34
C ILE A 44 -1.84 -27.21 -14.16
N THR A 45 -3.17 -27.27 -14.06
CA THR A 45 -4.08 -26.32 -14.72
C THR A 45 -4.16 -25.00 -13.98
N ALA A 46 -4.73 -23.95 -14.61
CA ALA A 46 -5.01 -22.67 -13.93
C ALA A 46 -6.00 -22.86 -12.76
N GLU A 47 -7.00 -23.74 -12.91
CA GLU A 47 -7.96 -24.07 -11.85
C GLU A 47 -7.28 -24.74 -10.66
N GLN A 48 -6.36 -25.65 -10.90
CA GLN A 48 -5.59 -26.31 -9.84
C GLN A 48 -4.70 -25.32 -9.08
N LEU A 49 -4.06 -24.37 -9.78
CA LEU A 49 -3.33 -23.29 -9.12
C LEU A 49 -4.29 -22.43 -8.28
N ARG A 50 -5.45 -22.04 -8.85
CA ARG A 50 -6.46 -21.23 -8.13
C ARG A 50 -6.90 -21.90 -6.83
N ASN A 51 -7.11 -23.20 -6.84
CA ASN A 51 -7.47 -23.94 -5.62
C ASN A 51 -6.37 -23.88 -4.55
N VAL A 52 -5.10 -23.97 -4.96
CA VAL A 52 -3.97 -23.82 -4.02
C VAL A 52 -3.91 -22.39 -3.46
N GLU A 53 -4.09 -21.38 -4.32
CA GLU A 53 -4.16 -19.96 -3.90
C GLU A 53 -5.29 -19.74 -2.90
N ASP A 54 -6.48 -20.24 -3.17
CA ASP A 54 -7.65 -20.11 -2.29
C ASP A 54 -7.38 -20.72 -0.91
N GLU A 55 -6.82 -21.93 -0.85
CA GLU A 55 -6.48 -22.59 0.42
C GLU A 55 -5.41 -21.82 1.21
N GLU A 56 -4.36 -21.33 0.54
CA GLU A 56 -3.30 -20.57 1.23
C GLU A 56 -3.78 -19.19 1.67
N ILE A 57 -4.68 -18.54 0.93
CA ILE A 57 -5.30 -17.26 1.34
C ILE A 57 -6.19 -17.48 2.58
N ILE A 58 -7.00 -18.53 2.61
CA ILE A 58 -7.81 -18.88 3.81
C ILE A 58 -6.89 -19.05 5.03
N ARG A 59 -5.78 -19.79 4.89
CA ARG A 59 -4.81 -19.97 5.99
C ARG A 59 -4.17 -18.65 6.42
N ALA A 60 -3.81 -17.79 5.46
CA ALA A 60 -3.21 -16.49 5.74
C ALA A 60 -4.21 -15.56 6.48
N VAL A 61 -5.48 -15.55 6.08
CA VAL A 61 -6.53 -14.79 6.75
C VAL A 61 -6.71 -15.27 8.20
N GLU A 62 -6.76 -16.59 8.44
CA GLU A 62 -6.86 -17.13 9.80
C GLU A 62 -5.64 -16.80 10.67
N LYS A 63 -4.43 -16.81 10.11
CA LYS A 63 -3.20 -16.40 10.81
C LYS A 63 -3.19 -14.90 11.16
N GLN A 64 -3.70 -14.05 10.26
CA GLN A 64 -3.87 -12.62 10.50
C GLN A 64 -4.83 -12.37 11.67
N LYS A 65 -5.98 -13.06 11.71
CA LYS A 65 -6.94 -13.02 12.82
C LYS A 65 -6.29 -13.48 14.13
N GLN A 66 -5.55 -14.58 14.12
CA GLN A 66 -4.83 -15.12 15.28
C GLN A 66 -3.72 -14.19 15.79
N ALA A 67 -3.13 -13.38 14.91
CA ALA A 67 -2.17 -12.35 15.29
C ALA A 67 -2.84 -11.12 15.94
N GLY A 68 -4.18 -11.01 15.88
CA GLY A 68 -4.96 -9.92 16.46
C GLY A 68 -5.24 -8.76 15.49
N LEU A 69 -4.95 -8.94 14.20
CA LEU A 69 -5.24 -7.92 13.19
C LEU A 69 -6.75 -7.76 12.97
N GLN A 70 -7.22 -6.54 12.93
CA GLN A 70 -8.63 -6.20 12.65
C GLN A 70 -8.91 -6.09 11.15
N ALA A 71 -7.92 -5.66 10.36
CA ALA A 71 -7.93 -5.76 8.91
C ALA A 71 -7.20 -7.02 8.44
N VAL A 72 -7.77 -7.69 7.42
CA VAL A 72 -7.16 -8.85 6.78
C VAL A 72 -7.04 -8.64 5.27
N THR A 73 -5.95 -9.14 4.68
CA THR A 73 -5.70 -9.12 3.24
C THR A 73 -5.57 -10.54 2.71
N ASP A 74 -5.60 -10.69 1.38
CA ASP A 74 -5.26 -11.94 0.71
C ASP A 74 -3.73 -12.21 0.65
N GLY A 75 -2.93 -11.35 1.29
CA GLY A 75 -1.46 -11.39 1.28
C GLY A 75 -0.86 -11.11 -0.09
N GLU A 76 -1.67 -10.70 -1.07
CA GLU A 76 -1.31 -10.56 -2.49
C GLU A 76 -0.84 -11.89 -3.11
N PHE A 77 -1.35 -13.01 -2.62
CA PHE A 77 -0.87 -14.36 -2.99
C PHE A 77 -1.12 -14.71 -4.46
N ARG A 78 -2.05 -14.03 -5.13
CA ARG A 78 -2.31 -14.21 -6.56
C ARG A 78 -1.42 -13.36 -7.46
N ARG A 79 -0.72 -12.35 -6.89
CA ARG A 79 0.13 -11.41 -7.64
C ARG A 79 1.56 -11.92 -7.73
N SER A 80 2.19 -11.68 -8.89
CA SER A 80 3.64 -11.76 -9.06
C SER A 80 4.32 -10.46 -8.63
N TRP A 81 3.66 -9.33 -8.91
CA TRP A 81 4.10 -7.98 -8.56
C TRP A 81 2.94 -7.16 -8.00
N TRP A 82 3.20 -6.39 -6.96
CA TRP A 82 2.19 -5.58 -6.29
C TRP A 82 1.48 -4.57 -7.22
N HIS A 83 2.17 -4.02 -8.24
CA HIS A 83 1.64 -2.97 -9.11
C HIS A 83 1.40 -3.42 -10.56
N PHE A 84 2.31 -4.19 -11.19
CA PHE A 84 2.14 -4.57 -12.59
C PHE A 84 0.90 -5.43 -12.82
N ASP A 85 0.63 -6.35 -11.92
CA ASP A 85 -0.53 -7.26 -12.03
C ASP A 85 -1.89 -6.53 -12.01
N PHE A 86 -1.95 -5.34 -11.40
CA PHE A 86 -3.11 -4.46 -11.51
C PHE A 86 -3.06 -3.61 -12.78
N LEU A 87 -1.95 -2.92 -13.01
CA LEU A 87 -1.86 -1.90 -14.06
C LEU A 87 -1.97 -2.47 -15.47
N GLU A 88 -1.45 -3.68 -15.71
CA GLU A 88 -1.53 -4.33 -17.04
C GLU A 88 -2.93 -4.84 -17.40
N GLN A 89 -3.87 -4.86 -16.44
CA GLN A 89 -5.27 -5.22 -16.68
C GLN A 89 -6.16 -3.99 -16.95
N LEU A 90 -5.61 -2.77 -16.87
CA LEU A 90 -6.32 -1.58 -17.30
C LEU A 90 -6.44 -1.57 -18.83
N ASP A 91 -7.58 -1.10 -19.35
CA ASP A 91 -7.75 -0.90 -20.77
C ASP A 91 -6.66 0.07 -21.29
N GLY A 92 -6.10 -0.21 -22.45
CA GLY A 92 -5.07 0.61 -23.07
C GLY A 92 -3.67 0.45 -22.48
N VAL A 93 -3.45 -0.50 -21.58
CA VAL A 93 -2.15 -0.82 -20.97
C VAL A 93 -1.72 -2.23 -21.35
N GLU A 94 -0.48 -2.40 -21.77
CA GLU A 94 0.09 -3.69 -22.17
C GLU A 94 1.36 -3.99 -21.39
N ALA A 95 1.51 -5.25 -20.95
CA ALA A 95 2.78 -5.74 -20.41
C ALA A 95 3.84 -5.89 -21.51
N TYR A 96 5.11 -5.67 -21.18
CA TYR A 96 6.24 -5.98 -22.04
C TYR A 96 7.46 -6.38 -21.20
N VAL A 97 8.47 -6.96 -21.84
CA VAL A 97 9.73 -7.31 -21.20
C VAL A 97 10.79 -6.29 -21.59
N PRO A 98 11.22 -5.39 -20.68
CA PRO A 98 12.31 -4.45 -20.92
C PRO A 98 13.66 -5.17 -20.94
N GLU A 99 14.71 -4.47 -21.39
CA GLU A 99 16.09 -5.02 -21.45
C GLU A 99 16.65 -5.35 -20.05
N SER A 100 16.22 -4.66 -19.00
CA SER A 100 16.62 -4.94 -17.62
C SER A 100 15.51 -4.68 -16.62
N GLY A 101 15.62 -5.34 -15.44
CA GLY A 101 14.72 -5.12 -14.32
C GLY A 101 14.99 -3.79 -13.58
N ILE A 102 14.14 -3.51 -12.59
CA ILE A 102 14.26 -2.33 -11.73
C ILE A 102 15.48 -2.51 -10.79
N GLN A 103 16.30 -1.46 -10.69
CA GLN A 103 17.48 -1.45 -9.84
C GLN A 103 17.10 -1.17 -8.38
N PHE A 104 17.53 -2.05 -7.49
CA PHE A 104 17.53 -1.89 -6.03
C PHE A 104 18.96 -1.84 -5.50
N HIS A 105 19.14 -1.52 -4.23
CA HIS A 105 20.45 -1.54 -3.61
C HIS A 105 21.03 -2.97 -3.63
N GLY A 106 22.11 -3.15 -4.39
CA GLY A 106 22.82 -4.44 -4.51
C GLY A 106 22.15 -5.51 -5.37
N THR A 107 20.94 -5.30 -5.91
CA THR A 107 20.24 -6.30 -6.72
C THR A 107 19.34 -5.67 -7.78
N LYS A 108 18.87 -6.48 -8.74
CA LYS A 108 17.88 -6.10 -9.74
C LYS A 108 16.74 -7.09 -9.73
N THR A 109 15.54 -6.59 -10.04
CA THR A 109 14.36 -7.43 -10.25
C THR A 109 14.42 -8.18 -11.59
N LYS A 110 13.52 -9.15 -11.78
CA LYS A 110 13.19 -9.66 -13.12
C LYS A 110 12.76 -8.52 -14.04
N ALA A 111 13.01 -8.65 -15.33
CA ALA A 111 12.61 -7.66 -16.33
C ALA A 111 11.11 -7.75 -16.58
N ARG A 112 10.35 -6.75 -16.15
CA ARG A 112 8.92 -6.59 -16.41
C ARG A 112 8.59 -5.11 -16.49
N GLY A 113 7.71 -4.72 -17.39
CA GLY A 113 7.30 -3.36 -17.60
C GLY A 113 5.92 -3.27 -18.25
N ILE A 114 5.37 -2.08 -18.26
CA ILE A 114 4.11 -1.75 -18.90
C ILE A 114 4.28 -0.57 -19.86
N LYS A 115 3.48 -0.55 -20.91
CA LYS A 115 3.41 0.52 -21.90
C LYS A 115 1.95 0.90 -22.13
N ILE A 116 1.71 2.18 -22.42
CA ILE A 116 0.39 2.70 -22.71
C ILE A 116 0.23 2.71 -24.22
N THR A 117 -0.69 1.90 -24.75
CA THR A 117 -0.91 1.68 -26.19
C THR A 117 -2.30 2.11 -26.65
N GLY A 118 -3.18 2.45 -25.73
CA GLY A 118 -4.55 2.83 -26.00
C GLY A 118 -5.11 3.81 -24.97
N LYS A 119 -6.40 4.11 -25.10
CA LYS A 119 -7.11 4.93 -24.12
C LYS A 119 -7.21 4.19 -22.79
N VAL A 120 -6.68 4.81 -21.72
CA VAL A 120 -6.73 4.24 -20.38
C VAL A 120 -8.17 4.27 -19.85
N ASN A 121 -8.64 3.12 -19.36
CA ASN A 121 -9.94 2.98 -18.74
C ASN A 121 -9.92 1.79 -17.78
N PHE A 122 -10.99 1.64 -16.97
CA PHE A 122 -11.24 0.48 -16.13
C PHE A 122 -12.59 -0.11 -16.55
N SER A 123 -12.57 -1.36 -17.02
CA SER A 123 -13.78 -2.10 -17.41
C SER A 123 -13.95 -3.36 -16.54
N GLU A 124 -13.36 -4.46 -16.93
CA GLU A 124 -13.34 -5.70 -16.16
C GLU A 124 -11.95 -5.94 -15.56
N HIS A 125 -11.90 -6.31 -14.29
CA HIS A 125 -10.62 -6.51 -13.61
C HIS A 125 -10.67 -7.75 -12.71
N PRO A 126 -9.74 -8.72 -12.87
CA PRO A 126 -9.77 -9.98 -12.13
C PRO A 126 -9.66 -9.81 -10.61
N MET A 127 -8.98 -8.77 -10.14
CA MET A 127 -8.83 -8.50 -8.70
C MET A 127 -10.15 -8.14 -8.01
N VAL A 128 -11.22 -7.82 -8.75
CA VAL A 128 -12.55 -7.63 -8.16
C VAL A 128 -13.09 -8.97 -7.64
N GLU A 129 -12.93 -10.05 -8.39
CA GLU A 129 -13.30 -11.40 -7.95
C GLU A 129 -12.37 -11.89 -6.82
N ASP A 130 -11.09 -11.52 -6.85
CA ASP A 130 -10.14 -11.81 -5.75
C ASP A 130 -10.58 -11.11 -4.46
N TYR A 131 -11.03 -9.84 -4.54
CA TYR A 131 -11.57 -9.13 -3.41
C TYR A 131 -12.86 -9.75 -2.87
N LYS A 132 -13.81 -10.12 -3.73
CA LYS A 132 -15.04 -10.81 -3.32
C LYS A 132 -14.74 -12.09 -2.55
N PHE A 133 -13.74 -12.86 -3.00
CA PHE A 133 -13.29 -14.06 -2.28
C PHE A 133 -12.76 -13.69 -0.88
N LEU A 134 -11.86 -12.70 -0.78
CA LEU A 134 -11.34 -12.22 0.50
C LEU A 134 -12.47 -11.74 1.43
N HIS A 135 -13.38 -10.93 0.91
CA HIS A 135 -14.52 -10.39 1.67
C HIS A 135 -15.38 -11.51 2.28
N ASN A 136 -15.65 -12.57 1.49
CA ASN A 136 -16.46 -13.71 1.96
C ASN A 136 -15.79 -14.50 3.09
N ILE A 137 -14.45 -14.61 3.11
CA ILE A 137 -13.70 -15.38 4.14
C ILE A 137 -13.24 -14.50 5.32
N ALA A 138 -13.31 -13.17 5.20
CA ALA A 138 -12.92 -12.25 6.27
C ALA A 138 -13.82 -12.39 7.52
N GLY A 139 -15.12 -12.76 7.34
CA GLY A 139 -16.07 -12.86 8.45
C GLY A 139 -16.32 -11.50 9.09
N ASP A 140 -16.13 -11.41 10.41
CA ASP A 140 -16.31 -10.16 11.18
C ASP A 140 -15.13 -9.19 11.09
N HIS A 141 -14.06 -9.56 10.35
CA HIS A 141 -12.89 -8.70 10.16
C HIS A 141 -13.07 -7.84 8.90
N THR A 142 -12.40 -6.69 8.89
CA THR A 142 -12.41 -5.80 7.73
C THR A 142 -11.52 -6.36 6.62
N ALA A 143 -12.09 -6.69 5.48
CA ALA A 143 -11.32 -7.03 4.28
C ALA A 143 -10.67 -5.77 3.71
N LYS A 144 -9.35 -5.76 3.63
CA LYS A 144 -8.55 -4.66 3.07
C LYS A 144 -8.06 -5.02 1.69
N MET A 145 -8.35 -4.16 0.71
CA MET A 145 -7.83 -4.26 -0.65
C MET A 145 -6.65 -3.32 -0.85
N THR A 146 -5.62 -3.77 -1.55
CA THR A 146 -4.46 -2.96 -1.95
C THR A 146 -4.37 -2.90 -3.46
N ILE A 147 -4.21 -1.70 -4.02
CA ILE A 147 -3.96 -1.47 -5.45
C ILE A 147 -2.87 -0.41 -5.61
N PRO A 148 -2.10 -0.37 -6.72
CA PRO A 148 -1.18 0.73 -6.95
C PRO A 148 -1.93 2.06 -7.07
N SER A 149 -1.28 3.16 -6.67
CA SER A 149 -1.82 4.51 -6.91
C SER A 149 -1.87 4.85 -8.41
N PRO A 150 -2.70 5.81 -8.83
CA PRO A 150 -2.73 6.24 -10.24
C PRO A 150 -1.38 6.77 -10.73
N ASN A 151 -0.59 7.40 -9.86
CA ASN A 151 0.75 7.89 -10.20
C ASN A 151 1.69 6.77 -10.67
N MET A 152 1.46 5.53 -10.24
CA MET A 152 2.27 4.38 -10.64
C MET A 152 2.15 4.08 -12.14
N LEU A 153 1.00 4.32 -12.77
CA LEU A 153 0.87 4.20 -14.23
C LEU A 153 1.68 5.28 -14.95
N TYR A 154 1.62 6.53 -14.49
CA TYR A 154 2.45 7.61 -15.02
C TYR A 154 3.95 7.32 -14.84
N PHE A 155 4.33 6.85 -13.66
CA PHE A 155 5.72 6.62 -13.27
C PHE A 155 6.36 5.40 -13.96
N ARG A 156 5.59 4.32 -14.21
CA ARG A 156 6.07 3.05 -14.76
C ARG A 156 5.68 2.80 -16.21
N GLY A 157 4.62 3.46 -16.68
CA GLY A 157 4.12 3.30 -18.04
C GLY A 157 5.04 4.01 -19.04
N LYS A 158 5.45 3.30 -20.09
CA LYS A 158 6.09 3.94 -21.22
C LYS A 158 5.06 4.70 -22.05
N LEU A 159 5.23 6.02 -22.11
CA LEU A 159 4.36 6.93 -22.86
C LEU A 159 4.73 7.04 -24.36
N GLU A 160 5.90 6.59 -24.78
CA GLU A 160 6.37 6.67 -26.18
C GLU A 160 5.49 5.92 -27.20
N TYR A 161 4.66 4.97 -26.70
CA TYR A 161 3.68 4.23 -27.51
C TYR A 161 2.25 4.74 -27.30
N SER A 162 2.09 5.79 -26.50
CA SER A 162 0.81 6.31 -26.08
C SER A 162 0.11 7.08 -27.20
N PRO A 163 -1.21 6.97 -27.35
CA PRO A 163 -1.99 7.83 -28.22
C PRO A 163 -2.21 9.24 -27.64
N TYR A 164 -1.72 9.50 -26.42
CA TYR A 164 -1.90 10.78 -25.76
C TYR A 164 -0.82 11.78 -26.18
N GLU A 165 -1.23 12.84 -26.87
CA GLU A 165 -0.39 14.01 -27.19
C GLU A 165 -0.42 15.06 -26.06
N ASP A 166 -1.50 15.05 -25.27
CA ASP A 166 -1.73 15.98 -24.15
C ASP A 166 -1.77 15.21 -22.82
N GLN A 167 -0.93 15.65 -21.87
CA GLN A 167 -0.84 15.09 -20.53
C GLN A 167 -2.13 15.26 -19.74
N GLU A 168 -2.87 16.36 -19.92
CA GLU A 168 -4.13 16.59 -19.20
C GLU A 168 -5.23 15.63 -19.70
N VAL A 169 -5.22 15.25 -20.96
CA VAL A 169 -6.15 14.22 -21.50
C VAL A 169 -5.83 12.86 -20.91
N PHE A 170 -4.54 12.48 -20.83
CA PHE A 170 -4.12 11.26 -20.16
C PHE A 170 -4.52 11.25 -18.69
N PHE A 171 -4.30 12.36 -18.00
CA PHE A 171 -4.64 12.53 -16.60
C PHE A 171 -6.18 12.37 -16.37
N ALA A 172 -7.00 13.00 -17.18
CA ALA A 172 -8.46 12.90 -17.08
C ALA A 172 -8.98 11.46 -17.28
N ASP A 173 -8.41 10.73 -18.25
CA ASP A 173 -8.75 9.33 -18.47
C ASP A 173 -8.27 8.44 -17.31
N LEU A 174 -7.07 8.67 -16.81
CA LEU A 174 -6.49 7.92 -15.67
C LEU A 174 -7.31 8.11 -14.40
N THR A 175 -7.64 9.34 -14.03
CA THR A 175 -8.44 9.62 -12.83
C THR A 175 -9.87 9.07 -12.98
N THR A 176 -10.45 9.12 -14.18
CA THR A 176 -11.75 8.49 -14.47
C THR A 176 -11.68 6.97 -14.33
N ALA A 177 -10.60 6.33 -14.81
CA ALA A 177 -10.42 4.89 -14.65
C ALA A 177 -10.31 4.50 -13.16
N TYR A 178 -9.58 5.28 -12.34
CA TYR A 178 -9.49 5.03 -10.91
C TYR A 178 -10.80 5.26 -10.15
N LYS A 179 -11.58 6.29 -10.50
CA LYS A 179 -12.94 6.48 -9.95
C LYS A 179 -13.81 5.25 -10.20
N LYS A 180 -13.76 4.68 -11.41
CA LYS A 180 -14.50 3.45 -11.74
C LYS A 180 -13.96 2.24 -10.96
N ALA A 181 -12.64 2.10 -10.83
CA ALA A 181 -12.03 1.02 -10.04
C ALA A 181 -12.50 1.09 -8.58
N ILE A 182 -12.40 2.25 -7.95
CA ILE A 182 -12.82 2.50 -6.56
C ILE A 182 -14.31 2.16 -6.39
N GLN A 183 -15.18 2.64 -7.28
CA GLN A 183 -16.61 2.34 -7.23
C GLN A 183 -16.87 0.84 -7.41
N THR A 184 -16.16 0.17 -8.32
CA THR A 184 -16.32 -1.28 -8.54
C THR A 184 -15.91 -2.10 -7.33
N PHE A 185 -14.80 -1.77 -6.66
CA PHE A 185 -14.43 -2.41 -5.40
C PHE A 185 -15.43 -2.10 -4.28
N TYR A 186 -15.93 -0.87 -4.19
CA TYR A 186 -16.97 -0.50 -3.24
C TYR A 186 -18.24 -1.33 -3.44
N ASP A 187 -18.71 -1.47 -4.67
CA ASP A 187 -19.90 -2.28 -5.04
C ASP A 187 -19.68 -3.77 -4.75
N ALA A 188 -18.42 -4.24 -4.79
CA ALA A 188 -18.04 -5.59 -4.36
C ALA A 188 -17.98 -5.76 -2.83
N GLY A 189 -18.30 -4.72 -2.05
CA GLY A 189 -18.32 -4.73 -0.58
C GLY A 189 -17.10 -4.11 0.10
N CYS A 190 -16.16 -3.52 -0.66
CA CYS A 190 -14.95 -2.90 -0.09
C CYS A 190 -15.30 -1.66 0.75
N ARG A 191 -14.74 -1.61 1.96
CA ARG A 191 -14.84 -0.47 2.86
C ARG A 191 -13.47 0.00 3.36
N TYR A 192 -12.41 -0.70 2.95
CA TYR A 192 -11.03 -0.35 3.25
C TYR A 192 -10.14 -0.61 2.02
N LEU A 193 -9.75 0.44 1.33
CA LEU A 193 -8.89 0.40 0.15
C LEU A 193 -7.57 1.11 0.45
N GLN A 194 -6.45 0.54 0.06
CA GLN A 194 -5.13 1.17 0.15
C GLN A 194 -4.56 1.40 -1.24
N LEU A 195 -4.06 2.60 -1.49
CA LEU A 195 -3.29 2.98 -2.66
C LEU A 195 -1.79 2.85 -2.33
N ASP A 196 -1.08 1.97 -3.01
CA ASP A 196 0.36 1.80 -2.81
C ASP A 196 1.17 2.61 -3.83
N ASP A 197 2.19 3.35 -3.36
CA ASP A 197 2.93 4.26 -4.21
C ASP A 197 4.42 4.29 -3.89
N THR A 198 5.26 4.06 -4.89
CA THR A 198 6.71 4.26 -4.82
C THR A 198 7.19 5.48 -5.61
N SER A 199 6.30 6.16 -6.35
CA SER A 199 6.66 7.30 -7.19
C SER A 199 7.12 8.51 -6.37
N TRP A 200 6.58 8.70 -5.18
CA TRP A 200 6.99 9.75 -4.24
C TRP A 200 8.47 9.68 -3.84
N SER A 201 9.08 8.49 -3.92
CA SER A 201 10.50 8.29 -3.61
C SER A 201 11.45 9.11 -4.48
N LEU A 202 11.00 9.57 -5.66
CA LEU A 202 11.74 10.49 -6.54
C LEU A 202 12.03 11.83 -5.88
N PHE A 203 11.19 12.27 -4.96
CA PHE A 203 11.29 13.61 -4.36
C PHE A 203 12.10 13.65 -3.07
N PHE A 204 12.42 12.49 -2.46
CA PHE A 204 13.01 12.42 -1.12
C PHE A 204 14.50 12.76 -1.08
N SER A 205 15.19 12.75 -2.21
CA SER A 205 16.62 13.07 -2.30
C SER A 205 16.88 14.11 -3.38
N GLU A 206 17.99 14.87 -3.22
CA GLU A 206 18.40 15.81 -4.26
C GLU A 206 18.75 15.10 -5.58
N ASP A 207 19.33 13.90 -5.53
CA ASP A 207 19.62 13.11 -6.72
C ASP A 207 18.33 12.74 -7.50
N GLY A 208 17.27 12.37 -6.79
CA GLY A 208 15.97 12.10 -7.40
C GLY A 208 15.37 13.35 -8.03
N ARG A 209 15.40 14.48 -7.31
CA ARG A 209 14.92 15.79 -7.80
C ARG A 209 15.74 16.29 -9.00
N ALA A 210 17.07 16.06 -9.00
CA ALA A 210 17.93 16.38 -10.13
C ALA A 210 17.53 15.61 -11.40
N ARG A 211 17.23 14.32 -11.28
CA ARG A 211 16.74 13.50 -12.42
C ARG A 211 15.40 14.02 -12.99
N ILE A 212 14.50 14.51 -12.14
CA ILE A 212 13.26 15.15 -12.60
C ILE A 212 13.58 16.38 -13.45
N ARG A 213 14.52 17.24 -12.98
CA ARG A 213 14.97 18.45 -13.73
C ARG A 213 15.67 18.09 -15.04
N GLU A 214 16.50 17.04 -15.06
CA GLU A 214 17.17 16.53 -16.27
C GLU A 214 16.17 16.08 -17.33
N ASN A 215 14.99 15.59 -16.91
CA ASN A 215 13.87 15.26 -17.78
C ASN A 215 13.01 16.48 -18.17
N GLY A 216 13.44 17.71 -17.83
CA GLY A 216 12.77 18.95 -18.19
C GLY A 216 11.55 19.29 -17.34
N GLN A 217 11.36 18.67 -16.17
CA GLN A 217 10.25 18.90 -15.27
C GLN A 217 10.70 19.63 -14.00
N ASP A 218 9.81 20.41 -13.39
CA ASP A 218 10.00 20.97 -12.05
C ASP A 218 9.55 19.99 -10.99
N PRO A 219 10.39 19.63 -10.00
CA PRO A 219 10.01 18.63 -8.98
C PRO A 219 8.84 19.07 -8.10
N ASP A 220 8.70 20.36 -7.82
CA ASP A 220 7.62 20.86 -6.97
C ASP A 220 6.28 20.91 -7.75
N GLU A 221 6.31 21.25 -9.04
CA GLU A 221 5.14 21.14 -9.91
C GLU A 221 4.73 19.68 -10.10
N LEU A 222 5.67 18.78 -10.31
CA LEU A 222 5.39 17.34 -10.46
C LEU A 222 4.81 16.74 -9.19
N SER A 223 5.30 17.14 -8.01
CA SER A 223 4.75 16.65 -6.74
C SER A 223 3.30 17.10 -6.53
N ARG A 224 2.98 18.36 -6.87
CA ARG A 224 1.59 18.88 -6.85
C ARG A 224 0.70 18.18 -7.87
N PHE A 225 1.24 17.86 -9.06
CA PHE A 225 0.54 17.07 -10.06
C PHE A 225 0.20 15.67 -9.53
N PHE A 226 1.12 15.01 -8.84
CA PHE A 226 0.88 13.70 -8.23
C PHE A 226 -0.21 13.76 -7.16
N ALA A 227 -0.20 14.78 -6.30
CA ALA A 227 -1.26 14.96 -5.31
C ALA A 227 -2.63 15.21 -5.97
N ARG A 228 -2.69 16.04 -7.01
CA ARG A 228 -3.89 16.29 -7.80
C ARG A 228 -4.43 14.99 -8.41
N CYS A 229 -3.56 14.15 -8.99
CA CYS A 229 -3.95 12.88 -9.58
C CYS A 229 -4.63 11.95 -8.57
N ILE A 230 -4.06 11.85 -7.36
CA ILE A 230 -4.65 11.04 -6.27
C ILE A 230 -5.99 11.64 -5.84
N ASN A 231 -6.01 12.93 -5.49
CA ASN A 231 -7.21 13.60 -4.97
C ASN A 231 -8.38 13.53 -5.96
N GLU A 232 -8.15 13.81 -7.24
CA GLU A 232 -9.20 13.67 -8.26
C GLU A 232 -9.66 12.23 -8.46
N SER A 233 -8.78 11.25 -8.33
CA SER A 233 -9.14 9.83 -8.41
C SER A 233 -10.07 9.37 -7.29
N ILE A 234 -9.97 9.97 -6.10
CA ILE A 234 -10.75 9.62 -4.91
C ILE A 234 -11.89 10.60 -4.59
N ALA A 235 -12.02 11.71 -5.35
CA ALA A 235 -12.94 12.80 -5.04
C ALA A 235 -14.41 12.37 -4.89
N ASP A 236 -14.83 11.33 -5.62
CA ASP A 236 -16.21 10.83 -5.62
C ASP A 236 -16.36 9.54 -4.78
N LYS A 237 -15.39 9.24 -3.89
CA LYS A 237 -15.50 8.04 -3.05
C LYS A 237 -16.71 8.09 -2.13
N PRO A 238 -17.40 6.97 -1.89
CA PRO A 238 -18.48 6.91 -0.88
C PRO A 238 -17.96 7.27 0.52
N ASP A 239 -18.80 7.90 1.33
CA ASP A 239 -18.46 8.42 2.66
C ASP A 239 -17.99 7.34 3.64
N ASP A 240 -18.49 6.10 3.50
CA ASP A 240 -18.15 4.95 4.33
C ASP A 240 -16.99 4.10 3.76
N LEU A 241 -16.37 4.53 2.67
CA LEU A 241 -15.14 3.94 2.15
C LEU A 241 -13.91 4.67 2.70
N ILE A 242 -13.09 3.98 3.44
CA ILE A 242 -11.79 4.49 3.89
C ILE A 242 -10.73 4.20 2.83
N ILE A 243 -10.06 5.24 2.36
CA ILE A 243 -8.95 5.14 1.42
C ILE A 243 -7.67 5.61 2.10
N THR A 244 -6.72 4.69 2.28
CA THR A 244 -5.38 5.01 2.77
C THR A 244 -4.35 4.95 1.64
N MET A 245 -3.18 5.52 1.87
CA MET A 245 -2.06 5.45 0.93
C MET A 245 -0.79 5.00 1.64
N HIS A 246 -0.10 4.03 1.06
CA HIS A 246 1.23 3.63 1.50
C HIS A 246 2.29 4.27 0.62
N ILE A 247 3.18 5.04 1.22
CA ILE A 247 4.30 5.71 0.55
C ILE A 247 5.57 4.92 0.81
N CYS A 248 6.00 4.19 -0.20
CA CYS A 248 7.11 3.24 -0.13
C CYS A 248 8.41 3.80 -0.74
N ARG A 249 9.54 3.35 -0.23
CA ARG A 249 10.89 3.63 -0.79
C ARG A 249 11.45 2.48 -1.63
N GLY A 250 10.61 1.53 -1.96
CA GLY A 250 10.98 0.28 -2.62
C GLY A 250 11.35 -0.81 -1.60
N ASN A 251 10.81 -2.01 -1.81
CA ASN A 251 11.05 -3.17 -0.98
C ASN A 251 11.16 -4.41 -1.88
N TYR A 252 12.35 -4.98 -1.97
CA TYR A 252 12.64 -6.16 -2.79
C TYR A 252 13.76 -6.97 -2.15
N GLN A 253 13.48 -8.23 -1.80
CA GLN A 253 14.44 -9.14 -1.16
C GLN A 253 15.20 -8.47 0.01
N SER A 254 14.46 -7.80 0.90
CA SER A 254 14.99 -7.09 2.07
C SER A 254 15.91 -5.88 1.75
N THR A 255 15.89 -5.37 0.50
CA THR A 255 16.61 -4.15 0.10
C THR A 255 15.65 -3.01 -0.26
N TRP A 256 16.18 -1.85 -0.58
CA TRP A 256 15.42 -0.64 -0.93
C TRP A 256 15.93 0.00 -2.22
N ALA A 257 15.13 0.89 -2.82
CA ALA A 257 15.48 1.63 -4.03
C ALA A 257 15.84 3.10 -3.75
N ALA A 258 15.25 3.71 -2.73
CA ALA A 258 15.43 5.12 -2.41
C ALA A 258 15.65 5.36 -0.91
N SER A 259 16.28 6.50 -0.58
CA SER A 259 16.48 7.04 0.77
C SER A 259 16.14 8.53 0.79
N GLY A 260 15.90 9.08 1.96
CA GLY A 260 15.58 10.48 2.20
C GLY A 260 14.30 10.64 3.04
N GLY A 261 14.21 11.74 3.77
CA GLY A 261 13.04 12.12 4.56
C GLY A 261 11.91 12.67 3.69
N TYR A 262 10.78 12.98 4.33
CA TYR A 262 9.61 13.54 3.66
C TYR A 262 9.67 15.07 3.51
N ASP A 263 10.75 15.73 3.97
CA ASP A 263 10.86 17.20 4.09
C ASP A 263 10.54 17.94 2.80
N ALA A 264 11.09 17.48 1.66
CA ALA A 264 10.95 18.15 0.37
C ALA A 264 9.51 18.17 -0.19
N VAL A 265 8.63 17.31 0.31
CA VAL A 265 7.24 17.14 -0.17
C VAL A 265 6.22 17.13 0.99
N SER A 266 6.65 17.53 2.17
CA SER A 266 5.85 17.44 3.39
C SER A 266 4.53 18.22 3.31
N GLU A 267 4.55 19.45 2.79
CA GLU A 267 3.32 20.25 2.59
C GLU A 267 2.35 19.58 1.62
N VAL A 268 2.87 18.97 0.56
CA VAL A 268 2.06 18.31 -0.47
C VAL A 268 1.46 17.01 0.06
N ILE A 269 2.25 16.19 0.77
CA ILE A 269 1.79 14.89 1.29
C ILE A 269 0.87 15.09 2.49
N PHE A 270 1.32 15.81 3.53
CA PHE A 270 0.61 15.91 4.80
C PHE A 270 -0.49 16.96 4.81
N GLY A 271 -0.35 18.01 4.00
CA GLY A 271 -1.32 19.10 3.90
C GLY A 271 -2.19 19.07 2.66
N GLY A 272 -1.83 18.28 1.63
CA GLY A 272 -2.46 18.35 0.33
C GLY A 272 -3.11 17.06 -0.17
N LEU A 273 -2.89 15.89 0.46
CA LEU A 273 -3.57 14.65 0.08
C LEU A 273 -4.88 14.47 0.85
N ASP A 274 -5.95 14.10 0.14
CA ASP A 274 -7.30 13.93 0.69
C ASP A 274 -7.59 12.49 1.16
N VAL A 275 -6.57 11.64 1.27
CA VAL A 275 -6.71 10.28 1.79
C VAL A 275 -7.04 10.29 3.28
N ASP A 276 -7.66 9.20 3.78
CA ASP A 276 -8.06 9.07 5.19
C ASP A 276 -6.90 8.65 6.10
N GLY A 277 -5.82 8.09 5.52
CA GLY A 277 -4.63 7.70 6.28
C GLY A 277 -3.40 7.51 5.41
N LEU A 278 -2.23 7.69 6.00
CA LEU A 278 -0.92 7.57 5.37
C LEU A 278 -0.07 6.52 6.09
N PHE A 279 0.30 5.44 5.39
CA PHE A 279 1.28 4.46 5.83
C PHE A 279 2.67 4.91 5.40
N LEU A 280 3.52 5.20 6.37
CA LEU A 280 4.82 5.84 6.16
C LEU A 280 5.97 4.96 6.66
N GLU A 281 7.05 4.89 5.89
CA GLU A 281 8.25 4.17 6.33
C GLU A 281 9.07 5.02 7.30
N TYR A 282 9.30 4.49 8.50
CA TYR A 282 10.11 5.09 9.56
C TYR A 282 10.92 4.05 10.34
N ASP A 283 11.28 2.94 9.72
CA ASP A 283 11.96 1.81 10.38
C ASP A 283 13.45 2.05 10.67
N ASP A 284 14.08 3.00 9.98
CA ASP A 284 15.48 3.34 10.16
C ASP A 284 15.79 4.81 9.83
N ASP A 285 17.08 5.20 10.01
CA ASP A 285 17.55 6.58 9.83
C ASP A 285 17.45 7.10 8.38
N ARG A 286 17.26 6.23 7.37
CA ARG A 286 17.07 6.63 5.97
C ARG A 286 15.80 7.46 5.77
N SER A 287 14.84 7.32 6.67
CA SER A 287 13.51 7.95 6.58
C SER A 287 13.49 9.39 7.10
N GLY A 288 14.56 9.86 7.74
CA GLY A 288 14.59 11.15 8.42
C GLY A 288 13.81 11.15 9.74
N GLY A 289 13.51 12.33 10.25
CA GLY A 289 12.77 12.57 11.49
C GLY A 289 11.26 12.71 11.26
N PHE A 290 10.55 13.06 12.35
CA PHE A 290 9.11 13.27 12.34
C PHE A 290 8.68 14.74 12.12
N GLU A 291 9.65 15.66 12.00
CA GLU A 291 9.41 17.09 11.78
C GLU A 291 8.49 17.39 10.60
N PRO A 292 8.50 16.63 9.49
CA PRO A 292 7.56 16.81 8.39
C PRO A 292 6.08 16.65 8.78
N LEU A 293 5.76 15.91 9.85
CA LEU A 293 4.39 15.74 10.34
C LEU A 293 3.75 17.05 10.85
N ARG A 294 4.53 18.10 11.09
CA ARG A 294 4.00 19.45 11.44
C ARG A 294 3.08 20.02 10.37
N PHE A 295 3.12 19.51 9.15
CA PHE A 295 2.24 19.92 8.05
C PHE A 295 0.90 19.17 8.02
N VAL A 296 0.67 18.21 8.91
CA VAL A 296 -0.65 17.62 9.12
C VAL A 296 -1.59 18.71 9.64
N ASN A 297 -2.57 19.08 8.81
CA ASN A 297 -3.43 20.25 9.05
C ASN A 297 -4.91 19.90 9.30
N ARG A 298 -5.24 18.59 9.34
CA ARG A 298 -6.60 18.10 9.63
C ARG A 298 -6.57 16.95 10.64
N SER A 299 -7.56 16.92 11.53
CA SER A 299 -7.63 16.01 12.68
C SER A 299 -8.16 14.61 12.31
N ASP A 300 -8.71 14.43 11.14
CA ASP A 300 -9.26 13.17 10.63
C ASP A 300 -8.21 12.33 9.87
N LEU A 301 -7.09 12.91 9.44
CA LEU A 301 -6.01 12.18 8.80
C LEU A 301 -5.27 11.27 9.81
N GLN A 302 -5.27 9.97 9.56
CA GLN A 302 -4.52 9.02 10.37
C GLN A 302 -3.10 8.84 9.82
N ILE A 303 -2.10 8.85 10.71
CA ILE A 303 -0.68 8.64 10.38
C ILE A 303 -0.26 7.28 10.91
N VAL A 304 -0.01 6.34 10.00
CA VAL A 304 0.40 4.98 10.33
C VAL A 304 1.92 4.90 10.25
N LEU A 305 2.54 4.83 11.42
CA LEU A 305 4.00 4.82 11.57
C LEU A 305 4.54 3.42 11.30
N GLY A 306 5.22 3.24 10.19
CA GLY A 306 5.93 2.01 9.83
C GLY A 306 7.26 1.90 10.57
N LEU A 307 7.21 1.63 11.87
CA LEU A 307 8.38 1.56 12.75
C LEU A 307 8.99 0.17 12.86
N VAL A 308 8.28 -0.86 12.42
CA VAL A 308 8.72 -2.26 12.48
C VAL A 308 9.18 -2.67 11.09
N THR A 309 10.46 -3.06 10.94
CA THR A 309 10.98 -3.44 9.63
C THR A 309 10.41 -4.79 9.15
N SER A 310 10.07 -4.88 7.88
CA SER A 310 9.75 -6.15 7.21
C SER A 310 10.95 -6.81 6.51
N LYS A 311 12.17 -6.28 6.71
CA LYS A 311 13.37 -6.73 5.99
C LYS A 311 14.11 -7.87 6.68
N HIS A 312 13.99 -7.98 8.00
CA HIS A 312 14.63 -9.04 8.81
C HIS A 312 13.74 -9.47 9.98
N GLY A 313 13.99 -10.68 10.53
CA GLY A 313 13.12 -11.32 11.53
C GLY A 313 13.29 -10.83 12.97
N ASN A 314 14.35 -10.08 13.30
CA ASN A 314 14.57 -9.58 14.65
C ASN A 314 13.41 -8.66 15.08
N LEU A 315 12.86 -8.90 16.27
CA LEU A 315 11.86 -8.01 16.85
C LEU A 315 12.52 -6.75 17.40
N GLU A 316 11.94 -5.62 17.14
CA GLU A 316 12.37 -4.32 17.67
C GLU A 316 12.09 -4.22 19.18
N ASP A 317 12.90 -3.44 19.89
CA ASP A 317 12.65 -3.16 21.30
C ASP A 317 11.35 -2.36 21.48
N LYS A 318 10.41 -2.87 22.28
CA LYS A 318 9.10 -2.24 22.51
C LYS A 318 9.21 -0.82 23.07
N GLN A 319 10.19 -0.58 23.97
CA GLN A 319 10.34 0.73 24.58
C GLN A 319 10.88 1.75 23.59
N LEU A 320 11.74 1.30 22.67
CA LEU A 320 12.20 2.14 21.58
C LEU A 320 11.06 2.52 20.62
N ILE A 321 10.22 1.55 20.23
CA ILE A 321 9.04 1.84 19.38
C ILE A 321 8.09 2.81 20.08
N LYS A 322 7.77 2.58 21.36
CA LYS A 322 6.91 3.49 22.15
C LYS A 322 7.50 4.91 22.23
N LYS A 323 8.81 5.02 22.47
CA LYS A 323 9.49 6.32 22.48
C LYS A 323 9.40 7.03 21.13
N ARG A 324 9.51 6.31 20.01
CA ARG A 324 9.35 6.90 18.68
C ARG A 324 7.91 7.33 18.40
N ILE A 325 6.92 6.61 18.89
CA ILE A 325 5.50 7.05 18.84
C ILE A 325 5.31 8.35 19.62
N GLU A 326 5.89 8.47 20.83
CA GLU A 326 5.84 9.72 21.60
C GLU A 326 6.56 10.88 20.89
N GLN A 327 7.67 10.65 20.21
CA GLN A 327 8.33 11.66 19.39
C GLN A 327 7.45 12.15 18.22
N ALA A 328 6.74 11.23 17.54
CA ALA A 328 5.78 11.61 16.50
C ALA A 328 4.60 12.41 17.08
N ALA A 329 4.18 12.08 18.30
CA ALA A 329 3.10 12.76 19.03
C ALA A 329 3.46 14.20 19.44
N GLU A 330 4.71 14.63 19.30
CA GLU A 330 5.10 16.04 19.46
C GLU A 330 4.57 16.91 18.30
N TYR A 331 4.22 16.32 17.15
CA TYR A 331 3.80 17.02 15.93
C TYR A 331 2.30 16.84 15.60
N VAL A 332 1.71 15.69 15.96
CA VAL A 332 0.29 15.35 15.70
C VAL A 332 -0.33 14.71 16.93
N ASP A 333 -1.66 14.81 17.05
CA ASP A 333 -2.37 14.15 18.17
C ASP A 333 -2.09 12.64 18.18
N LYS A 334 -1.76 12.09 19.35
CA LYS A 334 -1.48 10.67 19.54
C LYS A 334 -2.63 9.78 19.04
N ASN A 335 -3.87 10.27 19.10
CA ASN A 335 -5.03 9.55 18.58
C ASN A 335 -5.09 9.47 17.05
N GLN A 336 -4.34 10.31 16.34
CA GLN A 336 -4.14 10.21 14.88
C GLN A 336 -3.03 9.22 14.50
N LEU A 337 -2.24 8.72 15.48
CA LEU A 337 -1.15 7.79 15.22
C LEU A 337 -1.62 6.34 15.29
N CYS A 338 -1.08 5.54 14.39
CA CYS A 338 -1.20 4.09 14.33
C CYS A 338 0.19 3.46 14.13
N LEU A 339 0.32 2.16 14.30
CA LEU A 339 1.57 1.42 14.14
C LEU A 339 1.44 0.34 13.06
N SER A 340 2.45 0.20 12.21
CA SER A 340 2.51 -0.87 11.20
C SER A 340 3.96 -1.33 10.92
N PRO A 341 4.15 -2.39 10.12
CA PRO A 341 5.42 -2.61 9.45
C PRO A 341 5.71 -1.45 8.49
N GLN A 342 6.99 -1.18 8.18
CA GLN A 342 7.34 -0.10 7.27
C GLN A 342 6.87 -0.35 5.83
N CYS A 343 6.71 -1.62 5.43
CA CYS A 343 6.20 -2.07 4.13
C CYS A 343 5.55 -3.44 4.26
N GLY A 344 4.99 -3.98 3.19
CA GLY A 344 4.62 -5.39 3.12
C GLY A 344 5.83 -6.33 3.22
N PHE A 345 5.59 -7.62 3.46
CA PHE A 345 6.66 -8.61 3.57
C PHE A 345 7.09 -9.18 2.22
N ALA A 346 6.29 -9.00 1.18
CA ALA A 346 6.57 -9.52 -0.15
C ALA A 346 5.90 -8.67 -1.25
N SER A 347 6.55 -7.60 -1.66
CA SER A 347 6.09 -6.73 -2.76
C SER A 347 6.13 -7.43 -4.13
N THR A 348 6.91 -8.49 -4.25
CA THR A 348 6.96 -9.41 -5.39
C THR A 348 6.88 -10.85 -4.91
N GLU A 349 6.70 -11.78 -5.84
CA GLU A 349 6.59 -13.22 -5.52
C GLU A 349 7.81 -13.81 -4.80
N GLU A 350 9.00 -13.18 -4.96
CA GLU A 350 10.23 -13.59 -4.28
C GLU A 350 10.17 -13.36 -2.77
N GLY A 351 9.54 -12.24 -2.33
CA GLY A 351 9.44 -11.86 -0.93
C GLY A 351 10.76 -11.41 -0.29
N ASN A 352 10.67 -10.98 0.97
CA ASN A 352 11.80 -10.63 1.80
C ASN A 352 12.47 -11.87 2.41
N LEU A 353 13.68 -11.70 2.97
CA LEU A 353 14.56 -12.80 3.39
C LEU A 353 14.28 -13.33 4.82
N LEU A 354 13.20 -12.91 5.46
CA LEU A 354 12.77 -13.44 6.75
C LEU A 354 11.86 -14.67 6.56
N THR A 355 11.69 -15.46 7.62
CA THR A 355 10.80 -16.62 7.60
C THR A 355 9.33 -16.23 7.78
N GLU A 356 8.42 -17.16 7.47
CA GLU A 356 7.00 -16.96 7.71
C GLU A 356 6.68 -16.81 9.21
N GLU A 357 7.36 -17.58 10.07
CA GLU A 357 7.22 -17.48 11.53
C GLU A 357 7.65 -16.12 12.07
N GLU A 358 8.75 -15.57 11.55
CA GLU A 358 9.24 -14.23 11.89
C GLU A 358 8.25 -13.15 11.44
N GLN A 359 7.64 -13.29 10.26
CA GLN A 359 6.58 -12.40 9.80
C GLN A 359 5.40 -12.37 10.79
N TRP A 360 4.90 -13.54 11.20
CA TRP A 360 3.78 -13.61 12.15
C TRP A 360 4.15 -13.09 13.55
N ALA A 361 5.39 -13.34 13.99
CA ALA A 361 5.90 -12.77 15.23
C ALA A 361 5.93 -11.23 15.21
N LYS A 362 6.35 -10.62 14.09
CA LYS A 362 6.34 -9.16 13.90
C LYS A 362 4.94 -8.56 13.90
N LEU A 363 3.99 -9.17 13.19
CA LEU A 363 2.60 -8.71 13.19
C LEU A 363 1.99 -8.77 14.61
N LYS A 364 2.21 -9.86 15.32
CA LYS A 364 1.77 -9.98 16.72
C LYS A 364 2.47 -8.97 17.64
N HIS A 365 3.74 -8.67 17.39
CA HIS A 365 4.51 -7.68 18.13
C HIS A 365 3.92 -6.27 17.97
N ILE A 366 3.52 -5.90 16.74
CA ILE A 366 2.84 -4.64 16.43
C ILE A 366 1.54 -4.51 17.21
N ILE A 367 0.69 -5.54 17.18
CA ILE A 367 -0.59 -5.53 17.91
C ILE A 367 -0.37 -5.38 19.41
N ASN A 368 0.56 -6.14 19.98
CA ASN A 368 0.88 -6.04 21.41
C ASN A 368 1.37 -4.62 21.80
N ILE A 369 2.17 -3.97 20.96
CA ILE A 369 2.62 -2.59 21.23
C ILE A 369 1.45 -1.62 21.09
N ALA A 370 0.62 -1.77 20.05
CA ALA A 370 -0.54 -0.92 19.84
C ALA A 370 -1.52 -0.99 21.02
N ASP A 371 -1.80 -2.19 21.54
CA ASP A 371 -2.64 -2.37 22.72
C ASP A 371 -2.05 -1.68 23.96
N GLU A 372 -0.73 -1.80 24.16
CA GLU A 372 -0.04 -1.16 25.28
C GLU A 372 0.02 0.38 25.16
N VAL A 373 -0.12 0.96 23.97
CA VAL A 373 -0.02 2.42 23.71
C VAL A 373 -1.38 3.09 23.73
N TRP A 374 -2.42 2.46 23.16
CA TRP A 374 -3.73 3.10 22.93
C TRP A 374 -4.89 2.49 23.73
N HIS A 375 -4.76 1.27 24.28
CA HIS A 375 -5.84 0.60 25.02
C HIS A 375 -5.51 0.37 26.51
N SER A 376 -4.38 0.91 26.99
CA SER A 376 -3.94 0.83 28.40
C SER A 376 -4.55 1.92 29.29
#